data_154a6c997e2778b175b0527690b6946d
#
_entry.id   154a6c997e2778b175b0527690b6946d
#
_cell.length_a   1.000
_cell.length_b   1.000
_cell.length_c   1.000
_cell.angle_alpha   90.00
_cell.angle_beta   90.00
_cell.angle_gamma   90.00
#
_symmetry.space_group_name_H-M   'P 1'
#
loop_
_entity.id
_entity.type
_entity.pdbx_description
1 polymer ?
#
loop_
_entity_poly.entity_id
_entity_poly.type
_entity_poly.pdbx_seq_one_letter_code
_entity_poly.pdbx_strand_id
1 'polypeptide(L)'
;MPAGQIPSTGALPAPRAPHLPRVVLWTVATMAVVQFLQWTVVLPEDVQSLLGFRRGDLDLGRWWTALSYPFVHQDSSLLLLNAYAFAIFGSRLERSWGAQRFVAFLVLASIGGWILHLLFGGEGVLLGASSAAFATLGAYAIRWGNDVHGVMGGFEVRGRWLTVFVGALILLVGLRETAGGGVGFLAHLGGLSAAWLFVRATPVMLVERFREGVSALPDEPPDDQPPRAVPRTLPRSRSRDRDTIDDVVSRSNAASARRAPRQQATAEPPDAPPTIDSILDKISAEGIDRLTDDERRVLDDHSRRLRDG
;
A
#
# COMPACT_ATOMS: atom_id res chain seq x y z
N MET A 1 37.91 38.48 -26.00
CA MET A 1 36.84 38.00 -25.07
C MET A 1 36.57 36.54 -25.45
N PRO A 2 36.86 35.55 -24.60
CA PRO A 2 36.58 34.16 -24.91
C PRO A 2 35.10 33.87 -24.67
N ALA A 3 34.46 33.17 -25.63
CA ALA A 3 33.07 32.75 -25.57
C ALA A 3 32.85 31.76 -24.42
N GLY A 4 31.90 32.10 -23.51
CA GLY A 4 31.53 31.24 -22.40
C GLY A 4 30.93 29.94 -22.87
N GLN A 5 31.48 28.82 -22.44
CA GLN A 5 30.93 27.48 -22.58
C GLN A 5 29.67 27.39 -21.72
N ILE A 6 28.53 27.18 -22.39
CA ILE A 6 27.26 26.81 -21.72
C ILE A 6 27.46 25.42 -21.13
N PRO A 7 27.27 25.21 -19.80
CA PRO A 7 27.36 23.86 -19.25
C PRO A 7 26.26 23.00 -19.86
N SER A 8 26.66 21.84 -20.38
CA SER A 8 25.75 20.83 -20.90
C SER A 8 24.73 20.49 -19.79
N THR A 9 23.47 20.76 -20.04
CA THR A 9 22.35 20.31 -19.21
C THR A 9 22.47 18.79 -19.07
N GLY A 10 22.88 18.34 -17.90
CA GLY A 10 22.90 16.92 -17.58
C GLY A 10 21.53 16.33 -17.84
N ALA A 11 21.46 15.41 -18.80
CA ALA A 11 20.23 14.69 -19.11
C ALA A 11 19.71 14.07 -17.81
N LEU A 12 18.48 14.39 -17.45
CA LEU A 12 17.79 13.74 -16.34
C LEU A 12 17.84 12.23 -16.56
N PRO A 13 18.20 11.43 -15.54
CA PRO A 13 18.22 9.98 -15.70
C PRO A 13 16.84 9.52 -16.17
N ALA A 14 16.81 8.75 -17.26
CA ALA A 14 15.58 8.20 -17.81
C ALA A 14 14.78 7.50 -16.69
N PRO A 15 13.45 7.70 -16.64
CA PRO A 15 12.63 7.03 -15.65
C PRO A 15 12.84 5.52 -15.77
N ARG A 16 13.33 4.88 -14.69
CA ARG A 16 13.52 3.44 -14.66
C ARG A 16 12.17 2.78 -14.89
N ALA A 17 12.10 1.86 -15.86
CA ALA A 17 10.91 1.06 -16.09
C ALA A 17 10.44 0.46 -14.76
N PRO A 18 9.14 0.51 -14.43
CA PRO A 18 8.64 -0.02 -13.18
C PRO A 18 8.86 -1.54 -13.15
N HIS A 19 9.85 -2.00 -12.41
CA HIS A 19 10.07 -3.43 -12.19
C HIS A 19 8.89 -4.03 -11.43
N LEU A 20 8.44 -5.22 -11.87
CA LEU A 20 7.46 -5.98 -11.10
C LEU A 20 8.04 -6.31 -9.71
N PRO A 21 7.26 -6.16 -8.65
CA PRO A 21 7.65 -6.62 -7.31
C PRO A 21 7.88 -8.13 -7.30
N ARG A 22 8.67 -8.59 -6.32
CA ARG A 22 9.20 -9.95 -6.32
C ARG A 22 8.11 -11.03 -6.25
N VAL A 23 7.10 -10.86 -5.39
CA VAL A 23 6.04 -11.86 -5.22
C VAL A 23 5.18 -11.94 -6.47
N VAL A 24 4.78 -10.78 -7.03
CA VAL A 24 4.04 -10.73 -8.30
C VAL A 24 4.85 -11.41 -9.41
N LEU A 25 6.14 -11.08 -9.52
CA LEU A 25 7.02 -11.68 -10.54
C LEU A 25 7.06 -13.21 -10.42
N TRP A 26 7.32 -13.73 -9.21
CA TRP A 26 7.40 -15.17 -9.00
C TRP A 26 6.05 -15.88 -9.18
N THR A 27 4.95 -15.26 -8.76
CA THR A 27 3.60 -15.80 -8.97
C THR A 27 3.32 -15.95 -10.47
N VAL A 28 3.52 -14.89 -11.25
CA VAL A 28 3.29 -14.90 -12.70
C VAL A 28 4.27 -15.86 -13.40
N ALA A 29 5.54 -15.86 -13.01
CA ALA A 29 6.54 -16.76 -13.58
C ALA A 29 6.19 -18.22 -13.32
N THR A 30 5.76 -18.59 -12.10
CA THR A 30 5.35 -19.97 -11.78
C THR A 30 4.14 -20.39 -12.62
N MET A 31 3.12 -19.53 -12.76
CA MET A 31 1.97 -19.79 -13.64
C MET A 31 2.40 -20.03 -15.09
N ALA A 32 3.29 -19.18 -15.61
CA ALA A 32 3.80 -19.30 -16.98
C ALA A 32 4.63 -20.59 -17.19
N VAL A 33 5.46 -20.96 -16.21
CA VAL A 33 6.24 -22.21 -16.26
C VAL A 33 5.32 -23.42 -16.24
N VAL A 34 4.33 -23.46 -15.35
CA VAL A 34 3.37 -24.58 -15.31
C VAL A 34 2.61 -24.69 -16.63
N GLN A 35 2.16 -23.57 -17.19
CA GLN A 35 1.49 -23.55 -18.49
C GLN A 35 2.40 -24.03 -19.63
N PHE A 36 3.65 -23.59 -19.64
CA PHE A 36 4.63 -24.04 -20.62
C PHE A 36 4.88 -25.57 -20.54
N LEU A 37 4.98 -26.11 -19.32
CA LEU A 37 5.12 -27.55 -19.13
C LEU A 37 3.90 -28.32 -19.62
N GLN A 38 2.68 -27.82 -19.42
CA GLN A 38 1.44 -28.41 -19.94
C GLN A 38 1.40 -28.41 -21.49
N TRP A 39 2.09 -27.49 -22.15
CA TRP A 39 2.09 -27.43 -23.61
C TRP A 39 3.16 -28.28 -24.26
N THR A 40 4.26 -28.56 -23.54
CA THR A 40 5.47 -29.08 -24.17
C THR A 40 5.96 -30.41 -23.64
N VAL A 41 5.77 -30.69 -22.34
CA VAL A 41 6.46 -31.80 -21.66
C VAL A 41 5.50 -32.81 -21.06
N VAL A 42 4.42 -32.33 -20.42
CA VAL A 42 3.49 -33.13 -19.62
C VAL A 42 2.08 -32.96 -20.16
N LEU A 43 1.31 -34.03 -20.21
CA LEU A 43 -0.08 -33.96 -20.62
C LEU A 43 -0.87 -33.05 -19.67
N PRO A 44 -1.75 -32.17 -20.18
CA PRO A 44 -2.55 -31.28 -19.34
C PRO A 44 -3.35 -32.01 -18.27
N GLU A 45 -3.87 -33.20 -18.58
CA GLU A 45 -4.65 -34.04 -17.66
C GLU A 45 -3.80 -34.50 -16.46
N ASP A 46 -2.53 -34.83 -16.67
CA ASP A 46 -1.62 -35.25 -15.61
C ASP A 46 -1.31 -34.08 -14.66
N VAL A 47 -1.02 -32.88 -15.22
CA VAL A 47 -0.80 -31.68 -14.40
C VAL A 47 -2.04 -31.31 -13.61
N GLN A 48 -3.20 -31.34 -14.23
CA GLN A 48 -4.48 -31.07 -13.58
C GLN A 48 -4.84 -32.11 -12.51
N SER A 49 -4.50 -33.38 -12.73
CA SER A 49 -4.73 -34.45 -11.76
C SER A 49 -3.79 -34.35 -10.56
N LEU A 50 -2.56 -33.84 -10.74
CA LEU A 50 -1.53 -33.73 -9.71
C LEU A 50 -1.66 -32.44 -8.88
N LEU A 51 -1.96 -31.32 -9.53
CA LEU A 51 -1.90 -29.99 -8.94
C LEU A 51 -3.26 -29.29 -8.81
N GLY A 52 -4.27 -29.69 -9.62
CA GLY A 52 -5.65 -29.21 -9.49
C GLY A 52 -6.33 -29.84 -8.27
N PHE A 53 -7.34 -29.17 -7.73
CA PHE A 53 -8.08 -29.66 -6.57
C PHE A 53 -9.42 -30.30 -6.98
N ARG A 54 -9.66 -31.51 -6.49
CA ARG A 54 -10.96 -32.20 -6.48
C ARG A 54 -11.34 -32.54 -5.05
N ARG A 55 -12.63 -32.61 -4.76
CA ARG A 55 -13.12 -32.93 -3.41
C ARG A 55 -12.54 -34.23 -2.87
N GLY A 56 -12.45 -35.27 -3.68
CA GLY A 56 -11.89 -36.56 -3.30
C GLY A 56 -10.36 -36.58 -3.05
N ASP A 57 -9.65 -35.50 -3.38
CA ASP A 57 -8.20 -35.42 -3.13
C ASP A 57 -7.86 -35.43 -1.64
N LEU A 58 -8.76 -34.93 -0.79
CA LEU A 58 -8.55 -34.94 0.66
C LEU A 58 -8.53 -36.39 1.22
N ASP A 59 -9.42 -37.24 0.72
CA ASP A 59 -9.48 -38.68 1.12
C ASP A 59 -8.23 -39.46 0.66
N LEU A 60 -7.63 -38.99 -0.45
CA LEU A 60 -6.38 -39.51 -0.97
C LEU A 60 -5.12 -38.91 -0.31
N GLY A 61 -5.28 -38.00 0.67
CA GLY A 61 -4.17 -37.32 1.34
C GLY A 61 -3.45 -36.27 0.50
N ARG A 62 -4.07 -35.76 -0.59
CA ARG A 62 -3.47 -34.80 -1.53
C ARG A 62 -3.69 -33.34 -1.08
N TRP A 63 -3.28 -33.02 0.13
CA TRP A 63 -3.49 -31.70 0.74
C TRP A 63 -2.85 -30.54 -0.02
N TRP A 64 -1.75 -30.80 -0.74
CA TRP A 64 -1.05 -29.78 -1.52
C TRP A 64 -1.93 -29.17 -2.61
N THR A 65 -2.94 -29.88 -3.11
CA THR A 65 -3.83 -29.42 -4.17
C THR A 65 -4.62 -28.17 -3.75
N ALA A 66 -4.86 -27.99 -2.45
CA ALA A 66 -5.48 -26.79 -1.90
C ALA A 66 -4.64 -25.50 -2.12
N LEU A 67 -3.34 -25.64 -2.34
CA LEU A 67 -2.41 -24.52 -2.56
C LEU A 67 -1.77 -24.52 -3.95
N SER A 68 -1.78 -25.63 -4.67
CA SER A 68 -1.19 -25.72 -6.01
C SER A 68 -2.17 -25.38 -7.14
N TYR A 69 -3.47 -25.58 -6.96
CA TYR A 69 -4.48 -25.33 -7.97
C TYR A 69 -4.42 -23.92 -8.62
N PRO A 70 -4.02 -22.83 -7.91
CA PRO A 70 -3.97 -21.51 -8.51
C PRO A 70 -2.92 -21.38 -9.62
N PHE A 71 -1.95 -22.27 -9.68
CA PHE A 71 -0.89 -22.20 -10.69
C PHE A 71 -1.23 -22.96 -11.98
N VAL A 72 -2.27 -23.77 -11.99
CA VAL A 72 -2.71 -24.57 -13.13
C VAL A 72 -3.84 -23.84 -13.86
N HIS A 73 -3.67 -23.63 -15.17
CA HIS A 73 -4.71 -23.02 -16.00
C HIS A 73 -5.05 -23.93 -17.17
N GLN A 74 -6.32 -24.02 -17.51
CA GLN A 74 -6.81 -24.76 -18.66
C GLN A 74 -6.62 -23.94 -19.94
N ASP A 75 -6.94 -22.64 -19.85
CA ASP A 75 -6.89 -21.70 -20.97
C ASP A 75 -5.83 -20.60 -20.70
N SER A 76 -5.02 -20.35 -21.71
CA SER A 76 -4.00 -19.30 -21.68
C SER A 76 -4.59 -17.90 -21.57
N SER A 77 -5.80 -17.69 -22.07
CA SER A 77 -6.49 -16.40 -21.96
C SER A 77 -6.77 -16.07 -20.50
N LEU A 78 -7.23 -17.07 -19.74
CA LEU A 78 -7.46 -16.91 -18.30
C LEU A 78 -6.17 -16.69 -17.53
N LEU A 79 -5.10 -17.43 -17.87
CA LEU A 79 -3.76 -17.20 -17.32
C LEU A 79 -3.31 -15.76 -17.57
N LEU A 80 -3.41 -15.26 -18.80
CA LEU A 80 -3.01 -13.90 -19.16
C LEU A 80 -3.81 -12.83 -18.41
N LEU A 81 -5.12 -13.03 -18.24
CA LEU A 81 -5.96 -12.10 -17.49
C LEU A 81 -5.61 -12.08 -15.99
N ASN A 82 -5.36 -13.26 -15.41
CA ASN A 82 -4.92 -13.37 -14.01
C ASN A 82 -3.53 -12.73 -13.82
N ALA A 83 -2.59 -13.01 -14.74
CA ALA A 83 -1.26 -12.41 -14.73
C ALA A 83 -1.33 -10.88 -14.88
N TYR A 84 -2.20 -10.36 -15.74
CA TYR A 84 -2.45 -8.94 -15.88
C TYR A 84 -3.00 -8.33 -14.57
N ALA A 85 -3.97 -8.99 -13.94
CA ALA A 85 -4.51 -8.53 -12.67
C ALA A 85 -3.43 -8.44 -11.58
N PHE A 86 -2.56 -9.45 -11.46
CA PHE A 86 -1.43 -9.41 -10.53
C PHE A 86 -0.41 -8.34 -10.91
N ALA A 87 -0.04 -8.23 -12.19
CA ALA A 87 0.96 -7.27 -12.65
C ALA A 87 0.53 -5.82 -12.37
N ILE A 88 -0.71 -5.48 -12.61
CA ILE A 88 -1.20 -4.10 -12.45
C ILE A 88 -1.63 -3.83 -11.00
N PHE A 89 -2.59 -4.59 -10.51
CA PHE A 89 -3.21 -4.33 -9.20
C PHE A 89 -2.41 -4.93 -8.05
N GLY A 90 -1.92 -6.16 -8.22
CA GLY A 90 -1.09 -6.86 -7.24
C GLY A 90 0.23 -6.14 -6.98
N SER A 91 0.84 -5.56 -8.00
CA SER A 91 2.09 -4.80 -7.85
C SER A 91 1.93 -3.60 -6.91
N ARG A 92 0.81 -2.90 -6.95
CA ARG A 92 0.55 -1.78 -6.06
C ARG A 92 0.28 -2.25 -4.63
N LEU A 93 -0.44 -3.37 -4.47
CA LEU A 93 -0.69 -3.99 -3.17
C LEU A 93 0.63 -4.48 -2.54
N GLU A 94 1.48 -5.20 -3.27
CA GLU A 94 2.77 -5.68 -2.76
C GLU A 94 3.69 -4.53 -2.35
N ARG A 95 3.78 -3.46 -3.16
CA ARG A 95 4.57 -2.27 -2.79
C ARG A 95 4.04 -1.58 -1.53
N SER A 96 2.73 -1.56 -1.34
CA SER A 96 2.09 -0.93 -0.18
C SER A 96 2.22 -1.78 1.10
N TRP A 97 2.03 -3.10 1.01
CA TRP A 97 1.96 -3.99 2.17
C TRP A 97 3.28 -4.69 2.49
N GLY A 98 4.18 -4.76 1.52
CA GLY A 98 5.40 -5.56 1.57
C GLY A 98 5.15 -7.02 1.17
N ALA A 99 6.25 -7.70 0.77
CA ALA A 99 6.21 -9.03 0.19
C ALA A 99 5.55 -10.07 1.12
N GLN A 100 5.91 -10.10 2.40
CA GLN A 100 5.39 -11.11 3.34
C GLN A 100 3.88 -11.03 3.51
N ARG A 101 3.32 -9.82 3.68
CA ARG A 101 1.88 -9.63 3.83
C ARG A 101 1.13 -9.94 2.54
N PHE A 102 1.72 -9.61 1.41
CA PHE A 102 1.12 -9.90 0.11
C PHE A 102 1.09 -11.41 -0.16
N VAL A 103 2.15 -12.17 0.19
CA VAL A 103 2.13 -13.64 0.15
C VAL A 103 1.02 -14.20 1.04
N ALA A 104 0.96 -13.76 2.31
CA ALA A 104 -0.09 -14.21 3.23
C ALA A 104 -1.50 -13.92 2.67
N PHE A 105 -1.69 -12.75 2.05
CA PHE A 105 -2.93 -12.38 1.39
C PHE A 105 -3.28 -13.32 0.24
N LEU A 106 -2.34 -13.63 -0.66
CA LEU A 106 -2.58 -14.55 -1.79
C LEU A 106 -2.91 -15.95 -1.31
N VAL A 107 -2.20 -16.44 -0.28
CA VAL A 107 -2.49 -17.76 0.33
C VAL A 107 -3.89 -17.78 0.94
N LEU A 108 -4.27 -16.77 1.72
CA LEU A 108 -5.61 -16.68 2.31
C LEU A 108 -6.70 -16.57 1.25
N ALA A 109 -6.45 -15.83 0.17
CA ALA A 109 -7.39 -15.71 -0.94
C ALA A 109 -7.58 -17.06 -1.67
N SER A 110 -6.51 -17.80 -1.88
CA SER A 110 -6.56 -19.14 -2.46
C SER A 110 -7.29 -20.12 -1.54
N ILE A 111 -6.99 -20.11 -0.25
CA ILE A 111 -7.69 -20.93 0.75
C ILE A 111 -9.19 -20.56 0.80
N GLY A 112 -9.54 -19.27 0.75
CA GLY A 112 -10.93 -18.83 0.70
C GLY A 112 -11.67 -19.37 -0.52
N GLY A 113 -11.04 -19.32 -1.69
CA GLY A 113 -11.57 -19.93 -2.92
C GLY A 113 -11.74 -21.46 -2.81
N TRP A 114 -10.71 -22.12 -2.29
CA TRP A 114 -10.73 -23.56 -2.04
C TRP A 114 -11.84 -23.97 -1.05
N ILE A 115 -12.03 -23.27 0.07
CA ILE A 115 -13.08 -23.55 1.05
C ILE A 115 -14.47 -23.47 0.41
N LEU A 116 -14.77 -22.40 -0.32
CA LEU A 116 -16.09 -22.27 -0.94
C LEU A 116 -16.31 -23.30 -2.05
N HIS A 117 -15.26 -23.67 -2.78
CA HIS A 117 -15.33 -24.77 -3.74
C HIS A 117 -15.56 -26.11 -3.02
N LEU A 118 -14.83 -26.39 -1.94
CA LEU A 118 -14.99 -27.60 -1.15
C LEU A 118 -16.42 -27.78 -0.61
N LEU A 119 -17.01 -26.68 -0.12
CA LEU A 119 -18.34 -26.73 0.50
C LEU A 119 -19.48 -26.82 -0.54
N PHE A 120 -19.35 -26.12 -1.65
CA PHE A 120 -20.45 -25.89 -2.60
C PHE A 120 -20.09 -26.23 -4.06
N GLY A 121 -18.84 -26.56 -4.34
CA GLY A 121 -18.28 -26.66 -5.68
C GLY A 121 -18.64 -27.89 -6.50
N GLY A 122 -19.28 -28.89 -5.93
CA GLY A 122 -19.59 -30.14 -6.64
C GLY A 122 -18.34 -30.98 -6.95
N GLU A 123 -18.44 -31.81 -8.01
CA GLU A 123 -17.38 -32.77 -8.40
C GLU A 123 -16.36 -32.18 -9.40
N GLY A 124 -16.52 -30.91 -9.78
CA GLY A 124 -15.61 -30.24 -10.73
C GLY A 124 -14.19 -30.07 -10.18
N VAL A 125 -13.23 -29.96 -11.09
CA VAL A 125 -11.84 -29.64 -10.74
C VAL A 125 -11.70 -28.13 -10.54
N LEU A 126 -11.16 -27.71 -9.41
CA LEU A 126 -10.78 -26.32 -9.17
C LEU A 126 -9.39 -26.06 -9.74
N LEU A 127 -9.30 -25.13 -10.66
CA LEU A 127 -8.08 -24.69 -11.34
C LEU A 127 -8.04 -23.17 -11.42
N GLY A 128 -6.85 -22.62 -11.58
CA GLY A 128 -6.63 -21.20 -11.90
C GLY A 128 -6.52 -20.29 -10.70
N ALA A 129 -5.75 -19.22 -10.88
CA ALA A 129 -5.49 -18.19 -9.88
C ALA A 129 -6.64 -17.19 -9.72
N SER A 130 -7.78 -17.42 -10.34
CA SER A 130 -8.88 -16.43 -10.41
C SER A 130 -9.43 -16.03 -9.04
N SER A 131 -9.47 -16.93 -8.04
CA SER A 131 -9.85 -16.57 -6.66
C SER A 131 -8.91 -15.52 -6.06
N ALA A 132 -7.60 -15.71 -6.21
CA ALA A 132 -6.58 -14.76 -5.76
C ALA A 132 -6.57 -13.47 -6.61
N ALA A 133 -6.86 -13.57 -7.92
CA ALA A 133 -7.02 -12.41 -8.79
C ALA A 133 -8.23 -11.56 -8.38
N PHE A 134 -9.39 -12.17 -8.14
CA PHE A 134 -10.58 -11.47 -7.63
C PHE A 134 -10.33 -10.85 -6.26
N ALA A 135 -9.62 -11.54 -5.37
CA ALA A 135 -9.17 -10.98 -4.10
C ALA A 135 -8.32 -9.72 -4.31
N THR A 136 -7.35 -9.80 -5.24
CA THR A 136 -6.46 -8.68 -5.59
C THR A 136 -7.24 -7.48 -6.12
N LEU A 137 -8.18 -7.71 -7.04
CA LEU A 137 -9.07 -6.68 -7.56
C LEU A 137 -9.94 -6.07 -6.46
N GLY A 138 -10.52 -6.90 -5.60
CA GLY A 138 -11.36 -6.47 -4.48
C GLY A 138 -10.59 -5.61 -3.46
N ALA A 139 -9.40 -6.07 -3.05
CA ALA A 139 -8.53 -5.32 -2.15
C ALA A 139 -8.10 -3.97 -2.76
N TYR A 140 -7.77 -3.97 -4.05
CA TYR A 140 -7.44 -2.73 -4.77
C TYR A 140 -8.64 -1.78 -4.83
N ALA A 141 -9.84 -2.28 -5.15
CA ALA A 141 -11.06 -1.47 -5.22
C ALA A 141 -11.42 -0.85 -3.86
N ILE A 142 -11.22 -1.59 -2.77
CA ILE A 142 -11.43 -1.08 -1.40
C ILE A 142 -10.43 0.03 -1.08
N ARG A 143 -9.17 -0.11 -1.50
CA ARG A 143 -8.09 0.78 -1.11
C ARG A 143 -7.95 2.01 -2.01
N TRP A 144 -8.05 1.82 -3.32
CA TRP A 144 -7.80 2.84 -4.35
C TRP A 144 -8.90 2.93 -5.40
N GLY A 145 -10.11 2.50 -5.07
CA GLY A 145 -11.22 2.48 -6.02
C GLY A 145 -11.65 3.85 -6.52
N ASN A 146 -11.33 4.92 -5.78
CA ASN A 146 -11.62 6.30 -6.19
C ASN A 146 -10.48 6.98 -6.96
N ASP A 147 -9.28 6.38 -6.97
CA ASP A 147 -8.16 6.92 -7.73
C ASP A 147 -8.50 6.93 -9.21
N VAL A 148 -8.08 7.99 -9.89
CA VAL A 148 -8.30 8.17 -11.33
C VAL A 148 -7.07 7.68 -12.08
N HIS A 149 -7.30 6.87 -13.10
CA HIS A 149 -6.25 6.33 -13.96
C HIS A 149 -6.47 6.80 -15.39
N GLY A 150 -5.44 7.36 -15.99
CA GLY A 150 -5.42 7.63 -17.43
C GLY A 150 -5.34 6.31 -18.21
N VAL A 151 -6.30 6.08 -19.10
CA VAL A 151 -6.31 4.95 -20.03
C VAL A 151 -5.92 5.45 -21.41
N MET A 152 -5.39 4.55 -22.27
CA MET A 152 -5.04 4.87 -23.65
C MET A 152 -6.19 5.63 -24.36
N GLY A 153 -5.85 6.73 -25.03
CA GLY A 153 -6.85 7.59 -25.70
C GLY A 153 -7.30 8.80 -24.88
N GLY A 154 -6.69 9.09 -23.72
CA GLY A 154 -6.99 10.28 -22.91
C GLY A 154 -8.23 10.15 -22.02
N PHE A 155 -8.80 8.97 -21.93
CA PHE A 155 -9.91 8.69 -21.03
C PHE A 155 -9.42 8.47 -19.60
N GLU A 156 -10.14 9.04 -18.63
CA GLU A 156 -9.90 8.84 -17.21
C GLU A 156 -10.93 7.86 -16.64
N VAL A 157 -10.45 6.81 -15.97
CA VAL A 157 -11.30 5.79 -15.36
C VAL A 157 -10.98 5.67 -13.87
N ARG A 158 -12.00 5.63 -13.04
CA ARG A 158 -11.81 5.34 -11.60
C ARG A 158 -11.40 3.89 -11.38
N GLY A 159 -10.47 3.67 -10.45
CA GLY A 159 -9.92 2.35 -10.15
C GLY A 159 -10.97 1.26 -9.92
N ARG A 160 -12.09 1.59 -9.25
CA ARG A 160 -13.20 0.65 -9.04
C ARG A 160 -13.83 0.13 -10.34
N TRP A 161 -13.98 0.98 -11.35
CA TRP A 161 -14.54 0.55 -12.63
C TRP A 161 -13.53 -0.27 -13.44
N LEU A 162 -12.25 0.05 -13.32
CA LEU A 162 -11.19 -0.73 -13.92
C LEU A 162 -11.12 -2.15 -13.32
N THR A 163 -11.24 -2.27 -11.99
CA THR A 163 -11.28 -3.59 -11.32
C THR A 163 -12.53 -4.38 -11.68
N VAL A 164 -13.70 -3.73 -11.77
CA VAL A 164 -14.94 -4.37 -12.22
C VAL A 164 -14.81 -4.88 -13.67
N PHE A 165 -14.24 -4.07 -14.56
CA PHE A 165 -14.04 -4.45 -15.95
C PHE A 165 -13.10 -5.66 -16.08
N VAL A 166 -11.94 -5.64 -15.43
CA VAL A 166 -11.00 -6.78 -15.46
C VAL A 166 -11.61 -8.02 -14.81
N GLY A 167 -12.31 -7.86 -13.69
CA GLY A 167 -13.03 -8.96 -13.04
C GLY A 167 -14.09 -9.57 -13.94
N ALA A 168 -14.86 -8.73 -14.66
CA ALA A 168 -15.85 -9.20 -15.62
C ALA A 168 -15.20 -9.97 -16.78
N LEU A 169 -14.05 -9.54 -17.28
CA LEU A 169 -13.31 -10.29 -18.29
C LEU A 169 -12.83 -11.66 -17.79
N ILE A 170 -12.27 -11.72 -16.59
CA ILE A 170 -11.84 -12.98 -15.96
C ILE A 170 -13.05 -13.91 -15.81
N LEU A 171 -14.20 -13.37 -15.33
CA LEU A 171 -15.42 -14.14 -15.19
C LEU A 171 -15.92 -14.66 -16.53
N LEU A 172 -15.97 -13.81 -17.55
CA LEU A 172 -16.48 -14.17 -18.89
C LEU A 172 -15.62 -15.26 -19.55
N VAL A 173 -14.28 -15.16 -19.44
CA VAL A 173 -13.39 -16.20 -19.97
C VAL A 173 -13.49 -17.46 -19.13
N GLY A 174 -13.55 -17.36 -17.80
CA GLY A 174 -13.70 -18.51 -16.90
C GLY A 174 -15.02 -19.26 -17.10
N LEU A 175 -16.12 -18.58 -17.48
CA LEU A 175 -17.39 -19.24 -17.80
C LEU A 175 -17.30 -20.16 -19.03
N ARG A 176 -16.40 -19.88 -19.96
CA ARG A 176 -16.17 -20.75 -21.13
C ARG A 176 -15.50 -22.07 -20.73
N GLU A 177 -14.64 -22.04 -19.71
CA GLU A 177 -13.95 -23.22 -19.19
C GLU A 177 -14.87 -24.12 -18.36
N THR A 178 -15.87 -23.52 -17.70
CA THR A 178 -16.82 -24.24 -16.81
C THR A 178 -18.03 -24.81 -17.55
N ALA A 179 -18.00 -24.92 -18.88
CA ALA A 179 -19.13 -25.48 -19.67
C ALA A 179 -19.59 -26.90 -19.25
N GLY A 180 -18.94 -27.51 -18.25
CA GLY A 180 -19.27 -28.77 -17.61
C GLY A 180 -19.74 -28.71 -16.15
N GLY A 181 -19.92 -27.54 -15.53
CA GLY A 181 -20.38 -27.48 -14.14
C GLY A 181 -19.98 -26.25 -13.35
N GLY A 182 -20.60 -25.18 -13.59
CA GLY A 182 -20.80 -23.88 -12.96
C GLY A 182 -20.18 -23.47 -11.60
N VAL A 183 -19.05 -23.97 -11.16
CA VAL A 183 -18.61 -23.87 -9.77
C VAL A 183 -17.42 -22.92 -9.52
N GLY A 184 -16.73 -22.49 -10.57
CA GLY A 184 -15.62 -21.51 -10.44
C GLY A 184 -16.06 -20.18 -9.83
N PHE A 185 -17.33 -19.81 -10.00
CA PHE A 185 -17.92 -18.59 -9.42
C PHE A 185 -17.82 -18.55 -7.88
N LEU A 186 -18.04 -19.66 -7.19
CA LEU A 186 -17.96 -19.73 -5.73
C LEU A 186 -16.53 -19.52 -5.23
N ALA A 187 -15.53 -20.02 -5.96
CA ALA A 187 -14.14 -19.75 -5.62
C ALA A 187 -13.80 -18.26 -5.72
N HIS A 188 -14.37 -17.53 -6.70
CA HIS A 188 -14.20 -16.07 -6.79
C HIS A 188 -14.79 -15.35 -5.58
N LEU A 189 -15.98 -15.75 -5.12
CA LEU A 189 -16.57 -15.20 -3.90
C LEU A 189 -15.74 -15.51 -2.66
N GLY A 190 -15.14 -16.70 -2.58
CA GLY A 190 -14.21 -17.07 -1.52
C GLY A 190 -13.00 -16.16 -1.48
N GLY A 191 -12.39 -15.89 -2.62
CA GLY A 191 -11.29 -14.94 -2.75
C GLY A 191 -11.69 -13.52 -2.32
N LEU A 192 -12.83 -13.00 -2.79
CA LEU A 192 -13.34 -11.68 -2.40
C LEU A 192 -13.60 -11.58 -0.89
N SER A 193 -14.19 -12.63 -0.29
CA SER A 193 -14.46 -12.68 1.15
C SER A 193 -13.17 -12.66 1.95
N ALA A 194 -12.17 -13.45 1.53
CA ALA A 194 -10.84 -13.44 2.13
C ALA A 194 -10.16 -12.07 2.02
N ALA A 195 -10.28 -11.40 0.87
CA ALA A 195 -9.76 -10.05 0.67
C ALA A 195 -10.40 -9.05 1.63
N TRP A 196 -11.72 -9.09 1.75
CA TRP A 196 -12.45 -8.21 2.65
C TRP A 196 -12.05 -8.42 4.12
N LEU A 197 -11.94 -9.68 4.56
CA LEU A 197 -11.49 -10.04 5.91
C LEU A 197 -10.05 -9.57 6.14
N PHE A 198 -9.13 -9.84 5.20
CA PHE A 198 -7.72 -9.46 5.31
C PHE A 198 -7.55 -7.95 5.45
N VAL A 199 -8.22 -7.19 4.58
CA VAL A 199 -8.15 -5.74 4.59
C VAL A 199 -8.74 -5.15 5.88
N ARG A 200 -9.82 -5.76 6.43
CA ARG A 200 -10.44 -5.35 7.68
C ARG A 200 -9.65 -5.73 8.93
N ALA A 201 -9.06 -6.92 8.94
CA ALA A 201 -8.31 -7.45 10.08
C ALA A 201 -6.91 -6.86 10.22
N THR A 202 -6.37 -6.24 9.16
CA THR A 202 -4.99 -5.75 9.18
C THR A 202 -4.94 -4.29 9.62
N PRO A 203 -4.32 -3.95 10.77
CA PRO A 203 -4.27 -2.58 11.31
C PRO A 203 -3.46 -1.59 10.46
N VAL A 204 -2.87 -2.06 9.35
CA VAL A 204 -2.13 -1.22 8.39
C VAL A 204 -2.95 -0.05 7.86
N MET A 205 -4.28 -0.20 7.74
CA MET A 205 -5.13 0.90 7.29
C MET A 205 -5.18 2.08 8.26
N LEU A 206 -5.02 1.84 9.57
CA LEU A 206 -5.02 2.92 10.55
C LEU A 206 -3.73 3.76 10.41
N VAL A 207 -2.58 3.08 10.30
CA VAL A 207 -1.26 3.73 10.16
C VAL A 207 -1.13 4.46 8.82
N GLU A 208 -1.63 3.88 7.72
CA GLU A 208 -1.58 4.53 6.41
C GLU A 208 -2.56 5.70 6.30
N ARG A 209 -3.76 5.62 6.86
CA ARG A 209 -4.67 6.78 6.96
C ARG A 209 -4.05 7.90 7.78
N PHE A 210 -3.35 7.57 8.86
CA PHE A 210 -2.60 8.55 9.65
C PHE A 210 -1.48 9.18 8.81
N ARG A 211 -0.74 8.36 8.05
CA ARG A 211 0.35 8.83 7.18
C ARG A 211 -0.17 9.67 6.02
N GLU A 212 -1.28 9.29 5.40
CA GLU A 212 -1.93 10.08 4.34
C GLU A 212 -2.50 11.39 4.89
N GLY A 213 -3.08 11.38 6.11
CA GLY A 213 -3.55 12.58 6.80
C GLY A 213 -2.41 13.54 7.14
N VAL A 214 -1.25 13.01 7.56
CA VAL A 214 -0.04 13.81 7.84
C VAL A 214 0.60 14.33 6.54
N SER A 215 0.59 13.53 5.46
CA SER A 215 1.13 13.96 4.15
C SER A 215 0.19 14.93 3.41
N ALA A 216 -1.07 15.02 3.80
CA ALA A 216 -2.04 15.97 3.26
C ALA A 216 -2.00 17.34 3.97
N LEU A 217 -1.16 17.49 5.02
CA LEU A 217 -0.87 18.81 5.55
C LEU A 217 -0.17 19.59 4.44
N PRO A 218 -0.58 20.87 4.17
CA PRO A 218 0.09 21.70 3.18
C PRO A 218 1.58 21.72 3.52
N ASP A 219 2.42 21.44 2.51
CA ASP A 219 3.85 21.71 2.65
C ASP A 219 3.98 23.16 3.10
N GLU A 220 4.68 23.41 4.20
CA GLU A 220 5.06 24.77 4.53
C GLU A 220 5.67 25.41 3.29
N PRO A 221 5.29 26.66 2.93
CA PRO A 221 5.88 27.30 1.78
C PRO A 221 7.40 27.17 1.89
N PRO A 222 8.09 26.84 0.80
CA PRO A 222 9.52 26.61 0.85
C PRO A 222 10.16 27.84 1.50
N ASP A 223 10.77 27.61 2.66
CA ASP A 223 11.54 28.64 3.33
C ASP A 223 12.56 29.12 2.30
N ASP A 224 12.57 30.39 1.92
CA ASP A 224 13.46 31.00 0.91
C ASP A 224 14.95 30.91 1.34
N GLN A 225 15.24 30.10 2.35
CA GLN A 225 16.59 29.80 2.77
C GLN A 225 17.19 28.70 1.88
N PRO A 226 18.32 28.98 1.24
CA PRO A 226 19.02 27.97 0.45
C PRO A 226 19.30 26.75 1.32
N PRO A 227 19.11 25.51 0.80
CA PRO A 227 19.31 24.29 1.57
C PRO A 227 20.68 24.29 2.19
N ARG A 228 20.76 24.29 3.52
CA ARG A 228 22.02 24.15 4.24
C ARG A 228 22.69 22.86 3.78
N ALA A 229 23.83 22.99 3.13
CA ALA A 229 24.63 21.86 2.71
C ALA A 229 24.91 20.97 3.93
N VAL A 230 24.29 19.82 4.02
CA VAL A 230 24.63 18.80 5.00
C VAL A 230 25.98 18.25 4.58
N PRO A 231 27.04 18.35 5.40
CA PRO A 231 28.34 17.81 5.05
C PRO A 231 28.23 16.31 4.79
N ARG A 232 28.58 15.89 3.57
CA ARG A 232 28.48 14.48 3.13
C ARG A 232 29.52 13.55 3.76
N THR A 233 30.42 14.06 4.60
CA THR A 233 31.45 13.29 5.23
C THR A 233 31.46 13.54 6.72
N LEU A 234 30.77 12.70 7.49
CA LEU A 234 31.17 12.48 8.88
C LEU A 234 32.45 11.64 8.87
N PRO A 235 33.53 12.07 9.50
CA PRO A 235 34.70 11.22 9.68
C PRO A 235 34.25 9.98 10.46
N ARG A 236 34.52 8.80 9.91
CA ARG A 236 34.30 7.54 10.60
C ARG A 236 35.34 7.40 11.70
N SER A 237 35.11 8.01 12.85
CA SER A 237 35.88 7.78 14.05
C SER A 237 35.56 6.39 14.56
N ARG A 238 36.55 5.49 14.40
CA ARG A 238 36.62 4.25 15.15
C ARG A 238 37.25 4.61 16.51
N SER A 239 36.46 5.00 17.47
CA SER A 239 36.82 4.90 18.86
C SER A 239 35.67 4.27 19.63
N ARG A 240 36.00 3.15 20.21
CA ARG A 240 35.18 2.36 21.13
C ARG A 240 35.37 2.99 22.51
N ASP A 241 34.76 4.15 22.71
CA ASP A 241 34.63 4.70 24.07
C ASP A 241 33.14 4.86 24.37
N ARG A 242 32.74 4.20 25.45
CA ARG A 242 31.43 4.29 26.05
C ARG A 242 31.26 5.72 26.60
N ASP A 243 30.84 6.63 25.74
CA ASP A 243 30.23 7.86 26.23
C ASP A 243 28.91 7.47 26.90
N THR A 244 28.79 7.72 28.17
CA THR A 244 27.59 7.44 28.92
C THR A 244 26.45 8.30 28.37
N ILE A 245 25.23 7.77 28.43
CA ILE A 245 24.01 8.46 27.94
C ILE A 245 23.93 9.88 28.52
N ASP A 246 24.39 10.06 29.75
CA ASP A 246 24.41 11.36 30.44
C ASP A 246 25.32 12.39 29.77
N ASP A 247 26.43 11.97 29.16
CA ASP A 247 27.35 12.85 28.43
C ASP A 247 26.73 13.34 27.09
N VAL A 248 25.97 12.50 26.43
CA VAL A 248 25.25 12.86 25.20
C VAL A 248 24.10 13.82 25.53
N VAL A 249 23.35 13.57 26.59
CA VAL A 249 22.26 14.42 27.05
C VAL A 249 22.78 15.80 27.51
N SER A 250 23.88 15.84 28.26
CA SER A 250 24.44 17.10 28.73
C SER A 250 24.98 17.97 27.57
N ARG A 251 25.62 17.36 26.55
CA ARG A 251 26.03 18.07 25.32
C ARG A 251 24.86 18.58 24.50
N SER A 252 23.78 17.79 24.40
CA SER A 252 22.55 18.20 23.72
C SER A 252 21.89 19.40 24.41
N ASN A 253 21.78 19.36 25.73
CA ASN A 253 21.21 20.45 26.51
C ASN A 253 22.07 21.73 26.45
N ALA A 254 23.41 21.59 26.47
CA ALA A 254 24.34 22.72 26.33
C ALA A 254 24.27 23.33 24.89
N ALA A 255 24.04 22.51 23.87
CA ALA A 255 23.85 22.98 22.50
C ALA A 255 22.50 23.72 22.33
N SER A 256 21.47 23.24 22.99
CA SER A 256 20.15 23.86 23.00
C SER A 256 20.16 25.20 23.75
N ALA A 257 20.84 25.27 24.87
CA ALA A 257 21.02 26.51 25.64
C ALA A 257 21.81 27.60 24.88
N ARG A 258 22.73 27.21 23.98
CA ARG A 258 23.45 28.14 23.09
C ARG A 258 22.63 28.56 21.85
N ARG A 259 21.54 27.89 21.56
CA ARG A 259 20.63 28.15 20.42
C ARG A 259 19.39 28.93 20.80
N ALA A 260 19.17 29.28 22.05
CA ALA A 260 18.10 30.18 22.40
C ALA A 260 18.27 31.50 21.61
N PRO A 261 17.38 31.82 20.66
CA PRO A 261 17.41 33.11 20.02
C PRO A 261 17.16 34.11 21.11
N ARG A 262 17.99 35.14 21.17
CA ARG A 262 17.75 36.36 21.92
C ARG A 262 16.53 37.01 21.23
N GLN A 263 15.33 36.56 21.60
CA GLN A 263 14.09 37.27 21.26
C GLN A 263 14.24 38.65 21.90
N GLN A 264 14.46 39.62 21.04
CA GLN A 264 14.20 41.02 21.40
C GLN A 264 12.73 41.08 21.77
N ALA A 265 12.46 41.16 23.05
CA ALA A 265 11.16 41.56 23.56
C ALA A 265 10.85 42.94 22.99
N THR A 266 10.09 43.00 21.91
CA THR A 266 9.29 44.16 21.59
C THR A 266 8.23 44.22 22.67
N ALA A 267 8.43 45.09 23.63
CA ALA A 267 7.46 45.39 24.65
C ALA A 267 6.18 45.93 23.94
N GLU A 268 5.16 45.11 23.93
CA GLU A 268 3.81 45.50 23.54
C GLU A 268 3.29 46.51 24.56
N PRO A 269 2.59 47.58 24.12
CA PRO A 269 2.03 48.58 25.02
C PRO A 269 1.05 47.91 26.01
N PRO A 270 0.96 48.35 27.27
CA PRO A 270 0.23 47.68 28.35
C PRO A 270 -1.31 47.61 28.18
N ASP A 271 -1.89 48.12 27.10
CA ASP A 271 -3.36 48.21 26.87
C ASP A 271 -3.84 47.49 25.58
N ALA A 272 -3.07 46.57 24.99
CA ALA A 272 -3.54 45.81 23.82
C ALA A 272 -4.47 44.66 24.28
N PRO A 273 -5.61 44.39 23.59
CA PRO A 273 -6.46 43.23 23.91
C PRO A 273 -5.67 41.93 23.69
N PRO A 274 -5.85 40.93 24.58
CA PRO A 274 -5.10 39.68 24.51
C PRO A 274 -5.35 38.96 23.19
N THR A 275 -4.28 38.66 22.46
CA THR A 275 -4.33 37.85 21.22
C THR A 275 -4.35 36.38 21.56
N ILE A 276 -4.94 35.55 20.70
CA ILE A 276 -4.98 34.08 20.91
C ILE A 276 -3.58 33.51 21.06
N ASP A 277 -2.61 33.96 20.29
CA ASP A 277 -1.24 33.48 20.35
C ASP A 277 -0.60 33.81 21.71
N SER A 278 -0.83 35.01 22.25
CA SER A 278 -0.32 35.35 23.60
C SER A 278 -0.99 34.54 24.72
N ILE A 279 -2.25 34.14 24.56
CA ILE A 279 -2.97 33.27 25.48
C ILE A 279 -2.40 31.84 25.43
N LEU A 280 -2.12 31.31 24.23
CA LEU A 280 -1.53 29.99 24.05
C LEU A 280 -0.10 29.91 24.59
N ASP A 281 0.70 30.93 24.38
CA ASP A 281 2.05 31.04 24.95
C ASP A 281 1.99 31.06 26.49
N LYS A 282 1.05 31.78 27.08
CA LYS A 282 0.84 31.80 28.53
C LYS A 282 0.41 30.45 29.09
N ILE A 283 -0.51 29.74 28.39
CA ILE A 283 -0.90 28.38 28.74
C ILE A 283 0.30 27.44 28.73
N SER A 284 1.16 27.56 27.71
CA SER A 284 2.37 26.74 27.59
C SER A 284 3.41 26.99 28.67
N ALA A 285 3.52 28.24 29.14
CA ALA A 285 4.49 28.64 30.13
C ALA A 285 4.02 28.45 31.58
N GLU A 286 2.75 28.76 31.88
CA GLU A 286 2.22 28.88 33.23
C GLU A 286 1.07 27.92 33.54
N GLY A 287 0.51 27.28 32.53
CA GLY A 287 -0.66 26.38 32.65
C GLY A 287 -2.03 27.11 32.52
N ILE A 288 -3.05 26.34 32.18
CA ILE A 288 -4.42 26.81 31.91
C ILE A 288 -5.09 27.46 33.12
N ASP A 289 -4.68 27.10 34.34
CA ASP A 289 -5.24 27.62 35.59
C ASP A 289 -4.85 29.06 35.89
N ARG A 290 -3.85 29.59 35.16
CA ARG A 290 -3.35 30.96 35.32
C ARG A 290 -3.99 32.00 34.36
N LEU A 291 -4.96 31.57 33.55
CA LEU A 291 -5.68 32.47 32.67
C LEU A 291 -6.64 33.36 33.47
N THR A 292 -6.67 34.62 33.09
CA THR A 292 -7.68 35.60 33.60
C THR A 292 -9.05 35.29 32.98
N ASP A 293 -10.13 35.82 33.59
CA ASP A 293 -11.50 35.61 33.10
C ASP A 293 -11.70 36.17 31.68
N ASP A 294 -11.01 37.25 31.32
CA ASP A 294 -11.08 37.85 29.99
C ASP A 294 -10.34 36.99 28.95
N GLU A 295 -9.16 36.45 29.28
CA GLU A 295 -8.41 35.53 28.44
C GLU A 295 -9.19 34.20 28.19
N ARG A 296 -9.90 33.70 29.20
CA ARG A 296 -10.78 32.52 29.07
C ARG A 296 -11.94 32.80 28.11
N ARG A 297 -12.60 33.98 28.19
CA ARG A 297 -13.67 34.35 27.27
C ARG A 297 -13.20 34.41 25.82
N VAL A 298 -12.02 34.98 25.55
CA VAL A 298 -11.45 35.09 24.22
C VAL A 298 -11.16 33.67 23.66
N LEU A 299 -10.65 32.78 24.48
CA LEU A 299 -10.38 31.36 24.10
C LEU A 299 -11.67 30.59 23.79
N ASP A 300 -12.71 30.78 24.64
CA ASP A 300 -14.02 30.13 24.45
C ASP A 300 -14.73 30.63 23.20
N ASP A 301 -14.71 31.91 22.93
CA ASP A 301 -15.30 32.51 21.73
C ASP A 301 -14.59 32.01 20.44
N HIS A 302 -13.28 31.87 20.50
CA HIS A 302 -12.54 31.34 19.37
C HIS A 302 -12.83 29.84 19.14
N SER A 303 -12.92 29.04 20.20
CA SER A 303 -13.24 27.63 20.09
C SER A 303 -14.68 27.36 19.60
N ARG A 304 -15.63 28.24 19.93
CA ARG A 304 -16.99 28.20 19.36
C ARG A 304 -17.00 28.52 17.87
N ARG A 305 -16.28 29.51 17.42
CA ARG A 305 -16.18 29.86 15.97
C ARG A 305 -15.58 28.73 15.14
N LEU A 306 -14.62 28.00 15.69
CA LEU A 306 -14.02 26.82 15.02
C LEU A 306 -14.94 25.59 15.00
N ARG A 307 -15.95 25.55 15.85
CA ARG A 307 -16.92 24.45 15.92
C ARG A 307 -18.13 24.67 15.03
N ASP A 308 -18.47 25.91 14.78
CA ASP A 308 -19.68 26.34 14.05
C ASP A 308 -19.40 26.70 12.57
N GLY A 309 -18.11 26.65 12.11
CA GLY A 309 -17.66 26.83 10.72
C GLY A 309 -17.07 25.55 10.15
#